data_d1f99b942b0699f7d0fcf40542d91419
#
_entry.id   d1f99b942b0699f7d0fcf40542d91419
#
_cell.length_a   1.000
_cell.length_b   1.000
_cell.length_c   1.000
_cell.angle_alpha   90.00
_cell.angle_beta   90.00
_cell.angle_gamma   90.00
#
_symmetry.space_group_name_H-M   'P 1'
#
loop_
_entity.id
_entity.type
_entity.pdbx_description
1 polymer ?
#
loop_
_entity_poly.entity_id
_entity_poly.type
_entity_poly.pdbx_seq_one_letter_code
_entity_poly.pdbx_strand_id
1 'polypeptide(L)'
;MKKAIIASVIALTMGAGVAHAANNANAGTIDLNFSGTVSTTTCALEPEVGGKNGIMGIQLGQTDKNTKGADIEVVFKPTADSATACAAATTDFVMQWDGVGSVFSADGLKASGGAATDSYVLVKATNAKVNNNQQVNADGFQYEFSKDDVISGLKYTMNLMGGAVVGDMTAAAQVKHWYK
;
A
#
# COMPACT_ATOMS: atom_id res chain seq x y z
N MET A 1 -9.87 -44.11 8.88
CA MET A 1 -11.10 -43.77 8.12
C MET A 1 -10.71 -42.71 7.12
N LYS A 2 -10.67 -43.09 5.83
CA LYS A 2 -10.24 -42.20 4.73
C LYS A 2 -11.46 -41.40 4.32
N LYS A 3 -11.43 -40.09 4.47
CA LYS A 3 -12.45 -39.19 3.94
C LYS A 3 -12.10 -38.86 2.47
N ALA A 4 -12.89 -39.41 1.55
CA ALA A 4 -12.81 -39.05 0.13
C ALA A 4 -13.43 -37.69 -0.08
N ILE A 5 -12.63 -36.75 -0.65
CA ILE A 5 -13.12 -35.46 -1.15
C ILE A 5 -13.62 -35.70 -2.56
N ILE A 6 -14.92 -35.60 -2.75
CA ILE A 6 -15.54 -35.66 -4.07
C ILE A 6 -15.44 -34.26 -4.69
N ALA A 7 -14.51 -34.10 -5.62
CA ALA A 7 -14.48 -32.93 -6.49
C ALA A 7 -15.57 -33.08 -7.58
N SER A 8 -16.67 -32.35 -7.45
CA SER A 8 -17.69 -32.28 -8.51
C SER A 8 -17.21 -31.35 -9.62
N VAL A 9 -16.75 -31.96 -10.71
CA VAL A 9 -16.51 -31.28 -11.99
C VAL A 9 -17.87 -31.03 -12.63
N ILE A 10 -18.35 -29.80 -12.65
CA ILE A 10 -19.50 -29.40 -13.46
C ILE A 10 -19.00 -29.19 -14.88
N ALA A 11 -19.17 -30.17 -15.73
CA ALA A 11 -18.98 -30.00 -17.16
C ALA A 11 -20.18 -29.23 -17.73
N LEU A 12 -19.99 -27.95 -18.01
CA LEU A 12 -20.92 -27.17 -18.84
C LEU A 12 -20.79 -27.63 -20.27
N THR A 13 -21.69 -28.54 -20.70
CA THR A 13 -21.90 -28.82 -22.10
C THR A 13 -22.57 -27.62 -22.77
N MET A 14 -21.80 -26.87 -23.55
CA MET A 14 -22.34 -25.85 -24.46
C MET A 14 -23.08 -26.56 -25.57
N GLY A 15 -24.38 -26.75 -25.37
CA GLY A 15 -25.29 -27.08 -26.46
C GLY A 15 -25.40 -25.87 -27.38
N ALA A 16 -24.86 -25.96 -28.60
CA ALA A 16 -25.08 -24.98 -29.62
C ALA A 16 -26.56 -25.05 -30.10
N GLY A 17 -27.44 -24.48 -29.29
CA GLY A 17 -28.80 -24.16 -29.74
C GLY A 17 -28.75 -22.78 -30.40
N VAL A 18 -28.75 -22.74 -31.72
CA VAL A 18 -29.07 -21.53 -32.47
C VAL A 18 -30.54 -21.17 -32.21
N ALA A 19 -30.82 -20.55 -31.08
CA ALA A 19 -32.07 -19.85 -30.89
C ALA A 19 -32.00 -18.58 -31.74
N HIS A 20 -32.68 -18.59 -32.88
CA HIS A 20 -33.06 -17.36 -33.57
C HIS A 20 -33.96 -16.57 -32.60
N ALA A 21 -33.37 -15.71 -31.82
CA ALA A 21 -34.11 -14.71 -31.08
C ALA A 21 -34.74 -13.77 -32.11
N ALA A 22 -36.08 -13.78 -32.19
CA ALA A 22 -36.83 -12.79 -32.95
C ALA A 22 -36.31 -11.40 -32.50
N ASN A 23 -35.92 -10.59 -33.49
CA ASN A 23 -35.44 -9.24 -33.27
C ASN A 23 -36.59 -8.43 -32.64
N ASN A 24 -36.61 -8.33 -31.32
CA ASN A 24 -37.57 -7.49 -30.62
C ASN A 24 -37.02 -6.06 -30.67
N ALA A 25 -37.64 -5.20 -31.47
CA ALA A 25 -37.23 -3.83 -31.69
C ALA A 25 -37.16 -2.97 -30.41
N ASN A 26 -37.66 -3.50 -29.26
CA ASN A 26 -37.66 -2.87 -27.95
C ASN A 26 -36.74 -3.59 -26.93
N ALA A 27 -35.86 -4.49 -27.40
CA ALA A 27 -34.91 -5.14 -26.47
C ALA A 27 -33.81 -4.16 -26.09
N GLY A 28 -33.77 -3.77 -24.82
CA GLY A 28 -32.65 -3.04 -24.24
C GLY A 28 -31.50 -4.01 -23.93
N THR A 29 -30.28 -3.60 -24.23
CA THR A 29 -29.06 -4.32 -23.84
C THR A 29 -28.52 -3.67 -22.57
N ILE A 30 -28.16 -4.49 -21.58
CA ILE A 30 -27.45 -4.06 -20.39
C ILE A 30 -26.10 -4.75 -20.40
N ASP A 31 -25.05 -3.96 -20.50
CA ASP A 31 -23.67 -4.46 -20.41
C ASP A 31 -23.23 -4.48 -18.94
N LEU A 32 -22.87 -5.65 -18.44
CA LEU A 32 -22.36 -5.84 -17.09
C LEU A 32 -20.87 -6.14 -17.17
N ASN A 33 -20.07 -5.29 -16.55
CA ASN A 33 -18.63 -5.49 -16.41
C ASN A 33 -18.33 -6.11 -15.04
N PHE A 34 -17.68 -7.26 -15.05
CA PHE A 34 -17.21 -7.92 -13.83
C PHE A 34 -15.70 -7.84 -13.79
N SER A 35 -15.17 -7.32 -12.68
CA SER A 35 -13.74 -7.34 -12.40
C SER A 35 -13.52 -7.94 -11.01
N GLY A 36 -12.47 -8.71 -10.87
CA GLY A 36 -12.10 -9.31 -9.60
C GLY A 36 -10.62 -9.71 -9.63
N THR A 37 -9.97 -9.62 -8.49
CA THR A 37 -8.60 -10.09 -8.30
C THR A 37 -8.63 -11.33 -7.45
N VAL A 38 -8.04 -12.41 -7.95
CA VAL A 38 -7.76 -13.59 -7.14
C VAL A 38 -6.31 -13.50 -6.71
N SER A 39 -6.07 -13.26 -5.42
CA SER A 39 -4.74 -13.27 -4.84
C SER A 39 -4.63 -14.39 -3.83
N THR A 40 -3.42 -14.91 -3.64
CA THR A 40 -3.09 -15.70 -2.45
C THR A 40 -3.23 -14.80 -1.23
N THR A 41 -3.57 -15.34 -0.08
CA THR A 41 -3.78 -14.60 1.17
C THR A 41 -2.60 -13.65 1.41
N THR A 42 -2.79 -12.37 1.11
CA THR A 42 -1.80 -11.34 1.36
C THR A 42 -1.99 -10.82 2.79
N CYS A 43 -0.88 -10.58 3.44
CA CYS A 43 -0.87 -9.91 4.73
C CYS A 43 -1.33 -8.46 4.53
N ALA A 44 -2.57 -8.15 4.87
CA ALA A 44 -3.04 -6.77 4.84
C ALA A 44 -2.45 -6.00 6.02
N LEU A 45 -1.87 -4.83 5.73
CA LEU A 45 -1.27 -3.95 6.72
C LEU A 45 -2.07 -2.65 6.83
N GLU A 46 -2.06 -2.09 8.03
CA GLU A 46 -2.58 -0.75 8.29
C GLU A 46 -1.54 0.11 9.02
N PRO A 47 -1.47 1.41 8.74
CA PRO A 47 -0.57 2.31 9.45
C PRO A 47 -1.11 2.66 10.83
N GLU A 48 -0.23 2.63 11.82
CA GLU A 48 -0.45 3.09 13.19
C GLU A 48 0.40 4.35 13.42
N VAL A 49 -0.22 5.40 13.94
CA VAL A 49 0.46 6.64 14.33
C VAL A 49 0.02 7.02 15.74
N GLY A 50 0.97 7.19 16.66
CA GLY A 50 0.68 7.53 18.05
C GLY A 50 -0.24 6.53 18.74
N GLY A 51 -0.15 5.25 18.42
CA GLY A 51 -0.97 4.16 18.97
C GLY A 51 -2.39 4.07 18.41
N LYS A 52 -2.71 4.78 17.32
CA LYS A 52 -4.00 4.70 16.63
C LYS A 52 -3.82 4.04 15.27
N ASN A 53 -4.59 2.98 15.01
CA ASN A 53 -4.57 2.21 13.78
C ASN A 53 -5.41 2.85 12.67
N GLY A 54 -5.11 2.48 11.42
CA GLY A 54 -5.89 2.88 10.25
C GLY A 54 -5.75 4.36 9.87
N ILE A 55 -4.68 5.03 10.32
CA ILE A 55 -4.45 6.45 10.06
C ILE A 55 -3.89 6.64 8.64
N MET A 56 -4.74 7.05 7.71
CA MET A 56 -4.36 7.30 6.31
C MET A 56 -3.82 8.71 6.06
N GLY A 57 -4.15 9.68 6.93
CA GLY A 57 -3.66 11.06 6.85
C GLY A 57 -2.64 11.35 7.93
N ILE A 58 -1.34 11.32 7.58
CA ILE A 58 -0.24 11.54 8.53
C ILE A 58 0.03 13.04 8.61
N GLN A 59 -0.17 13.62 9.80
CA GLN A 59 0.13 15.01 10.08
C GLN A 59 1.59 15.15 10.50
N LEU A 60 2.41 15.81 9.67
CA LEU A 60 3.85 15.99 9.91
C LEU A 60 4.19 17.20 10.77
N GLY A 61 3.16 17.96 11.18
CA GLY A 61 3.34 19.17 11.99
C GLY A 61 3.85 20.36 11.18
N GLN A 62 4.58 21.24 11.87
CA GLN A 62 5.14 22.48 11.30
C GLN A 62 6.67 22.45 11.42
N THR A 63 7.34 23.12 10.50
CA THR A 63 8.79 23.34 10.56
C THR A 63 9.15 24.71 9.98
N ASP A 64 10.32 25.19 10.30
CA ASP A 64 10.87 26.43 9.74
C ASP A 64 11.45 26.20 8.34
N LYS A 65 11.68 27.30 7.62
CA LYS A 65 12.31 27.26 6.29
C LYS A 65 13.65 26.54 6.35
N ASN A 66 13.87 25.67 5.35
CA ASN A 66 15.12 24.91 5.16
C ASN A 66 15.52 24.10 6.40
N THR A 67 14.55 23.71 7.22
CA THR A 67 14.79 22.89 8.40
C THR A 67 13.96 21.61 8.35
N LYS A 68 14.47 20.59 9.04
CA LYS A 68 13.78 19.34 9.24
C LYS A 68 12.83 19.44 10.44
N GLY A 69 11.57 19.07 10.25
CA GLY A 69 10.57 18.98 11.29
C GLY A 69 10.79 17.78 12.23
N ALA A 70 9.87 17.64 13.19
CA ALA A 70 9.91 16.55 14.16
C ALA A 70 9.78 15.18 13.48
N ASP A 71 10.38 14.18 14.12
CA ASP A 71 10.24 12.78 13.72
C ASP A 71 8.84 12.26 14.11
N ILE A 72 8.09 11.75 13.14
CA ILE A 72 6.81 11.08 13.34
C ILE A 72 7.04 9.58 13.09
N GLU A 73 6.83 8.78 14.12
CA GLU A 73 6.87 7.33 13.97
C GLU A 73 5.57 6.83 13.36
N VAL A 74 5.70 6.01 12.30
CA VAL A 74 4.62 5.31 11.63
C VAL A 74 4.96 3.84 11.64
N VAL A 75 4.05 3.01 12.16
CA VAL A 75 4.26 1.57 12.25
C VAL A 75 3.18 0.89 11.40
N PHE A 76 3.59 0.09 10.41
CA PHE A 76 2.65 -0.73 9.66
C PHE A 76 2.50 -2.07 10.37
N LYS A 77 1.27 -2.40 10.75
CA LYS A 77 0.91 -3.64 11.44
C LYS A 77 -0.14 -4.42 10.64
N PRO A 78 -0.19 -5.75 10.78
CA PRO A 78 -1.28 -6.53 10.24
C PRO A 78 -2.64 -6.03 10.76
N THR A 79 -3.62 -5.97 9.86
CA THR A 79 -5.01 -5.80 10.29
C THR A 79 -5.44 -6.99 11.15
N ALA A 80 -6.44 -6.81 12.01
CA ALA A 80 -6.93 -7.87 12.89
C ALA A 80 -7.27 -9.15 12.11
N ASP A 81 -7.89 -9.01 10.93
CA ASP A 81 -8.33 -10.13 10.10
C ASP A 81 -7.15 -10.84 9.39
N SER A 82 -6.03 -10.16 9.18
CA SER A 82 -4.88 -10.71 8.47
C SER A 82 -3.74 -11.20 9.39
N ALA A 83 -3.80 -10.93 10.69
CA ALA A 83 -2.74 -11.22 11.64
C ALA A 83 -2.29 -12.69 11.61
N THR A 84 -3.24 -13.64 11.57
CA THR A 84 -2.93 -15.09 11.49
C THR A 84 -2.22 -15.45 10.19
N ALA A 85 -2.67 -14.89 9.05
CA ALA A 85 -2.04 -15.14 7.75
C ALA A 85 -0.63 -14.53 7.69
N CYS A 86 -0.46 -13.33 8.25
CA CYS A 86 0.84 -12.68 8.36
C CYS A 86 1.83 -13.47 9.23
N ALA A 87 1.36 -14.03 10.37
CA ALA A 87 2.18 -14.83 11.25
C ALA A 87 2.61 -16.18 10.65
N ALA A 88 1.84 -16.71 9.70
CA ALA A 88 2.14 -17.96 9.00
C ALA A 88 3.18 -17.81 7.89
N ALA A 89 3.64 -16.60 7.60
CA ALA A 89 4.62 -16.34 6.54
C ALA A 89 5.98 -16.97 6.85
N THR A 90 6.59 -17.52 5.81
CA THR A 90 7.88 -18.23 5.92
C THR A 90 9.04 -17.47 5.28
N THR A 91 8.75 -16.41 4.54
CA THR A 91 9.72 -15.60 3.80
C THR A 91 9.70 -14.15 4.27
N ASP A 92 10.77 -13.43 3.97
CA ASP A 92 10.91 -12.01 4.29
C ASP A 92 9.86 -11.17 3.53
N PHE A 93 9.62 -9.97 4.02
CA PHE A 93 8.57 -9.08 3.56
C PHE A 93 9.17 -7.83 2.91
N VAL A 94 8.64 -7.46 1.76
CA VAL A 94 9.10 -6.28 1.02
C VAL A 94 8.02 -5.20 1.02
N MET A 95 8.44 -3.96 1.26
CA MET A 95 7.61 -2.77 1.10
C MET A 95 8.25 -1.83 0.08
N GLN A 96 7.52 -1.49 -0.97
CA GLN A 96 7.94 -0.57 -2.02
C GLN A 96 7.15 0.72 -1.94
N TRP A 97 7.86 1.84 -2.01
CA TRP A 97 7.30 3.18 -1.97
C TRP A 97 7.26 3.81 -3.36
N ASP A 98 6.10 4.38 -3.71
CA ASP A 98 5.87 5.14 -4.96
C ASP A 98 5.09 6.42 -4.63
N GLY A 99 5.39 7.51 -5.31
CA GLY A 99 4.61 8.75 -5.21
C GLY A 99 3.26 8.64 -5.92
N VAL A 100 2.26 9.41 -5.47
CA VAL A 100 0.93 9.52 -6.09
C VAL A 100 0.64 11.00 -6.36
N GLY A 101 0.58 11.36 -7.64
CA GLY A 101 0.48 12.79 -8.03
C GLY A 101 1.72 13.61 -7.68
N SER A 102 2.76 12.97 -7.21
CA SER A 102 4.08 13.48 -6.86
C SER A 102 5.10 12.37 -7.12
N VAL A 103 6.38 12.65 -6.92
CA VAL A 103 7.48 11.69 -7.10
C VAL A 103 8.45 11.75 -5.95
N PHE A 104 9.06 10.63 -5.62
CA PHE A 104 10.25 10.61 -4.77
C PHE A 104 11.47 11.04 -5.57
N SER A 105 12.32 11.82 -4.93
CA SER A 105 13.61 12.29 -5.46
C SER A 105 14.68 12.10 -4.40
N ALA A 106 15.94 12.44 -4.72
CA ALA A 106 17.03 12.40 -3.75
C ALA A 106 16.74 13.20 -2.46
N ASP A 107 15.89 14.24 -2.55
CA ASP A 107 15.50 15.08 -1.43
C ASP A 107 14.29 14.54 -0.64
N GLY A 108 13.57 13.56 -1.17
CA GLY A 108 12.36 12.98 -0.58
C GLY A 108 11.14 13.04 -1.52
N LEU A 109 9.94 12.83 -0.96
CA LEU A 109 8.68 12.95 -1.68
C LEU A 109 8.31 14.43 -1.83
N LYS A 110 8.26 14.90 -3.05
CA LYS A 110 7.93 16.29 -3.38
C LYS A 110 6.49 16.63 -3.00
N ALA A 111 6.25 17.91 -2.69
CA ALA A 111 4.89 18.43 -2.55
C ALA A 111 4.12 18.23 -3.86
N SER A 112 2.89 17.73 -3.76
CA SER A 112 1.92 17.63 -4.87
C SER A 112 0.90 18.76 -4.86
N GLY A 113 0.83 19.53 -3.75
CA GLY A 113 -0.08 20.66 -3.59
C GLY A 113 0.29 21.54 -2.39
N GLY A 114 -0.40 22.65 -2.27
CA GLY A 114 -0.11 23.68 -1.27
C GLY A 114 0.80 24.77 -1.79
N ALA A 115 1.07 25.80 -0.96
CA ALA A 115 1.92 26.93 -1.32
C ALA A 115 3.41 26.60 -1.18
N ALA A 116 3.80 25.75 -0.23
CA ALA A 116 5.19 25.32 0.02
C ALA A 116 5.65 24.26 -0.98
N THR A 117 5.76 24.61 -2.25
CA THR A 117 6.00 23.70 -3.38
C THR A 117 7.39 23.08 -3.42
N ASP A 118 8.35 23.63 -2.66
CA ASP A 118 9.72 23.18 -2.54
C ASP A 118 10.01 22.43 -1.23
N SER A 119 8.95 22.06 -0.52
CA SER A 119 9.01 21.20 0.66
C SER A 119 8.92 19.71 0.29
N TYR A 120 9.42 18.85 1.17
CA TYR A 120 9.50 17.41 0.96
C TYR A 120 9.05 16.63 2.18
N VAL A 121 8.55 15.42 1.97
CA VAL A 121 8.38 14.42 3.02
C VAL A 121 9.56 13.45 2.98
N LEU A 122 10.28 13.35 4.08
CA LEU A 122 11.36 12.38 4.24
C LEU A 122 10.77 11.10 4.84
N VAL A 123 11.08 9.96 4.26
CA VAL A 123 10.59 8.64 4.70
C VAL A 123 11.77 7.70 4.81
N LYS A 124 11.92 7.03 5.94
CA LYS A 124 12.93 5.99 6.14
C LYS A 124 12.44 4.89 7.07
N ALA A 125 12.75 3.64 6.77
CA ALA A 125 12.52 2.53 7.68
C ALA A 125 13.58 2.52 8.79
N THR A 126 13.19 2.10 10.00
CA THR A 126 14.07 2.08 11.17
C THR A 126 14.32 0.67 11.72
N ASN A 127 13.62 -0.35 11.24
CA ASN A 127 13.85 -1.76 11.58
C ASN A 127 13.90 -2.69 10.35
N ALA A 128 14.20 -2.14 9.18
CA ALA A 128 14.34 -2.96 7.98
C ALA A 128 15.64 -3.80 8.03
N LYS A 129 15.62 -4.96 7.41
CA LYS A 129 16.77 -5.84 7.21
C LYS A 129 17.67 -5.31 6.09
N VAL A 130 17.06 -4.77 5.02
CA VAL A 130 17.75 -4.16 3.88
C VAL A 130 17.32 -2.71 3.74
N ASN A 131 18.27 -1.84 3.42
CA ASN A 131 18.10 -0.38 3.30
C ASN A 131 17.67 0.32 4.60
N ASN A 132 17.90 -0.30 5.77
CA ASN A 132 17.58 0.30 7.06
C ASN A 132 18.20 1.69 7.24
N ASN A 133 17.41 2.65 7.72
CA ASN A 133 17.78 4.05 7.89
C ASN A 133 18.17 4.79 6.59
N GLN A 134 18.03 4.19 5.42
CA GLN A 134 18.15 4.89 4.14
C GLN A 134 16.84 5.62 3.84
N GLN A 135 16.94 6.82 3.29
CA GLN A 135 15.78 7.60 2.86
C GLN A 135 15.25 7.06 1.53
N VAL A 136 13.93 7.02 1.40
CA VAL A 136 13.29 6.83 0.08
C VAL A 136 13.68 7.98 -0.82
N ASN A 137 14.43 7.71 -1.88
CA ASN A 137 15.05 8.71 -2.76
C ASN A 137 14.64 8.59 -4.23
N ALA A 138 13.77 7.65 -4.55
CA ALA A 138 13.18 7.46 -5.87
C ALA A 138 11.89 6.63 -5.74
N ASP A 139 11.02 6.72 -6.75
CA ASP A 139 9.89 5.78 -6.87
C ASP A 139 10.41 4.36 -7.08
N GLY A 140 9.70 3.38 -6.54
CA GLY A 140 10.12 2.00 -6.57
C GLY A 140 11.15 1.63 -5.49
N PHE A 141 11.48 2.53 -4.57
CA PHE A 141 12.41 2.24 -3.48
C PHE A 141 11.87 1.17 -2.54
N GLN A 142 12.70 0.16 -2.24
CA GLN A 142 12.27 -1.01 -1.49
C GLN A 142 13.02 -1.13 -0.17
N TYR A 143 12.27 -1.52 0.87
CA TYR A 143 12.80 -2.03 2.12
C TYR A 143 12.46 -3.50 2.24
N GLU A 144 13.39 -4.30 2.76
CA GLU A 144 13.13 -5.69 3.12
C GLU A 144 13.12 -5.81 4.65
N PHE A 145 12.10 -6.45 5.18
CA PHE A 145 11.93 -6.70 6.61
C PHE A 145 11.98 -8.20 6.89
N SER A 146 12.44 -8.57 8.07
CA SER A 146 12.31 -9.94 8.53
C SER A 146 10.82 -10.31 8.65
N LYS A 147 10.48 -11.53 8.28
CA LYS A 147 9.12 -12.06 8.50
C LYS A 147 8.66 -11.93 9.95
N ASP A 148 9.61 -12.02 10.91
CA ASP A 148 9.33 -11.94 12.34
C ASP A 148 8.96 -10.51 12.78
N ASP A 149 9.38 -9.49 12.02
CA ASP A 149 9.04 -8.09 12.30
C ASP A 149 7.64 -7.71 11.83
N VAL A 150 7.02 -8.46 10.92
CA VAL A 150 5.70 -8.12 10.35
C VAL A 150 4.64 -8.02 11.45
N ILE A 151 4.64 -8.94 12.41
CA ILE A 151 3.67 -8.95 13.52
C ILE A 151 3.98 -7.87 14.56
N SER A 152 5.26 -7.64 14.86
CA SER A 152 5.66 -6.60 15.82
C SER A 152 5.52 -5.18 15.26
N GLY A 153 5.51 -5.05 13.94
CA GLY A 153 5.33 -3.82 13.18
C GLY A 153 6.56 -3.38 12.40
N LEU A 154 6.30 -2.94 11.18
CA LEU A 154 7.30 -2.40 10.26
C LEU A 154 7.41 -0.90 10.51
N LYS A 155 8.53 -0.47 11.09
CA LYS A 155 8.69 0.88 11.66
C LYS A 155 9.32 1.85 10.66
N TYR A 156 8.72 3.01 10.57
CA TYR A 156 9.19 4.12 9.76
C TYR A 156 9.27 5.40 10.57
N THR A 157 10.20 6.27 10.20
CA THR A 157 10.22 7.66 10.62
C THR A 157 9.90 8.54 9.42
N MET A 158 8.96 9.45 9.60
CA MET A 158 8.57 10.44 8.61
C MET A 158 8.76 11.85 9.15
N ASN A 159 9.19 12.77 8.29
CA ASN A 159 9.43 14.16 8.64
C ASN A 159 9.01 15.09 7.53
N LEU A 160 8.60 16.30 7.90
CA LEU A 160 8.53 17.41 6.98
C LEU A 160 9.92 18.05 6.83
N MET A 161 10.40 18.23 5.61
CA MET A 161 11.54 19.10 5.31
C MET A 161 11.02 20.37 4.69
N GLY A 162 11.16 21.49 5.41
CA GLY A 162 10.75 22.81 4.91
C GLY A 162 11.66 23.30 3.80
N GLY A 163 11.06 23.88 2.77
CA GLY A 163 11.76 24.60 1.72
C GLY A 163 11.95 26.09 2.03
N ALA A 164 12.30 26.87 1.03
CA ALA A 164 12.41 28.33 1.15
C ALA A 164 11.04 29.04 1.10
N VAL A 165 10.04 28.38 0.50
CA VAL A 165 8.67 28.91 0.35
C VAL A 165 7.83 28.50 1.55
N VAL A 166 7.19 29.48 2.22
CA VAL A 166 6.28 29.21 3.34
C VAL A 166 4.89 28.89 2.85
N GLY A 167 4.18 28.07 3.62
CA GLY A 167 2.78 27.72 3.36
C GLY A 167 2.49 26.28 3.72
N ASP A 168 1.28 25.88 3.44
CA ASP A 168 0.89 24.47 3.57
C ASP A 168 1.48 23.63 2.42
N MET A 169 1.74 22.37 2.70
CA MET A 169 2.10 21.38 1.69
C MET A 169 1.23 20.14 1.85
N THR A 170 0.95 19.50 0.73
CA THR A 170 0.37 18.17 0.69
C THR A 170 1.22 17.27 -0.21
N ALA A 171 1.33 16.01 0.16
CA ALA A 171 1.96 14.98 -0.66
C ALA A 171 1.22 13.67 -0.46
N ALA A 172 1.26 12.80 -1.45
CA ALA A 172 0.68 11.47 -1.34
C ALA A 172 1.64 10.40 -1.86
N ALA A 173 1.66 9.27 -1.19
CA ALA A 173 2.42 8.10 -1.58
C ALA A 173 1.55 6.85 -1.45
N GLN A 174 1.89 5.82 -2.21
CA GLN A 174 1.35 4.49 -2.04
C GLN A 174 2.47 3.52 -1.66
N VAL A 175 2.10 2.51 -0.90
CA VAL A 175 3.00 1.44 -0.52
C VAL A 175 2.46 0.14 -1.08
N LYS A 176 3.28 -0.53 -1.89
CA LYS A 176 3.04 -1.90 -2.33
C LYS A 176 3.82 -2.85 -1.42
N HIS A 177 3.26 -4.00 -1.14
CA HIS A 177 3.93 -4.96 -0.28
C HIS A 177 3.67 -6.40 -0.71
N TRP A 178 4.64 -7.27 -0.45
CA TRP A 178 4.55 -8.71 -0.77
C TRP A 178 5.57 -9.51 0.04
N TYR A 179 5.37 -10.82 0.09
CA TYR A 179 6.38 -11.76 0.57
C TYR A 179 7.36 -12.11 -0.55
N LYS A 180 8.63 -12.28 -0.20
CA LYS A 180 9.73 -12.56 -1.13
C LYS A 180 9.80 -14.03 -1.51
#